data_f8330141107cabfbd6ee9661c0e05d14
#
_entry.id   f8330141107cabfbd6ee9661c0e05d14
#
_cell.length_a   1.000
_cell.length_b   1.000
_cell.length_c   1.000
_cell.angle_alpha   90.00
_cell.angle_beta   90.00
_cell.angle_gamma   90.00
#
_symmetry.space_group_name_H-M   'P 1'
#
loop_
_entity.id
_entity.type
_entity.pdbx_description
1 polymer ?
#
loop_
_entity_poly.entity_id
_entity_poly.type
_entity_poly.pdbx_seq_one_letter_code
_entity_poly.pdbx_strand_id
1 'polypeptide(L)'
;IAEMATGEGKTLVATLPAYLNGLAGEGVHVITVNDYLAKRDSEWMAPIFQFLGLSVDCIDKYQPHSPERFKAYRSDITYGTNNEFGFDYLRDNMSHSPTDLVQRKHHFAMVDEVDSVLIDDARTPLIISGPIAKGDQQEFHALKPRIQRLAEAQKRISSQFLNDAKKLI
;
A
#
# COMPACT_ATOMS: atom_id res chain seq x y z
N ILE A 1 16.91 12.51 3.78
CA ILE A 1 15.97 12.34 4.92
C ILE A 1 15.86 13.69 5.58
N ALA A 2 14.62 14.17 5.75
CA ALA A 2 14.31 15.37 6.54
C ALA A 2 13.55 14.92 7.80
N GLU A 3 14.04 15.32 8.95
CA GLU A 3 13.41 15.05 10.24
C GLU A 3 12.70 16.31 10.74
N MET A 4 11.43 16.17 11.07
CA MET A 4 10.60 17.25 11.61
C MET A 4 9.72 16.69 12.72
N ALA A 5 9.62 17.41 13.82
CA ALA A 5 8.78 17.02 14.95
C ALA A 5 7.28 17.12 14.61
N THR A 6 6.47 16.43 15.40
CA THR A 6 5.01 16.53 15.27
C THR A 6 4.54 17.96 15.48
N GLY A 7 3.67 18.45 14.59
CA GLY A 7 3.13 19.83 14.68
C GLY A 7 3.96 20.89 13.95
N GLU A 8 5.13 20.58 13.40
CA GLU A 8 5.97 21.55 12.66
C GLU A 8 5.51 21.82 11.22
N GLY A 9 4.36 21.30 10.82
CA GLY A 9 3.76 21.58 9.52
C GLY A 9 4.38 20.77 8.37
N LYS A 10 4.79 19.53 8.60
CA LYS A 10 5.37 18.63 7.58
C LYS A 10 4.59 18.64 6.26
N THR A 11 3.27 18.52 6.33
CA THR A 11 2.39 18.50 5.15
C THR A 11 2.53 19.75 4.29
N LEU A 12 2.65 20.92 4.91
CA LEU A 12 2.86 22.19 4.19
C LEU A 12 4.28 22.27 3.63
N VAL A 13 5.30 21.93 4.43
CA VAL A 13 6.70 21.95 3.98
C VAL A 13 6.93 21.00 2.82
N ALA A 14 6.24 19.86 2.80
CA ALA A 14 6.28 18.87 1.72
C ALA A 14 5.85 19.44 0.36
N THR A 15 5.06 20.52 0.33
CA THR A 15 4.67 21.15 -0.94
C THR A 15 5.86 21.76 -1.69
N LEU A 16 6.90 22.20 -0.98
CA LEU A 16 8.05 22.85 -1.60
C LEU A 16 8.84 21.91 -2.52
N PRO A 17 9.35 20.76 -2.05
CA PRO A 17 10.04 19.80 -2.92
C PRO A 17 9.09 19.17 -3.95
N ALA A 18 7.80 18.97 -3.61
CA ALA A 18 6.82 18.44 -4.56
C ALA A 18 6.60 19.42 -5.71
N TYR A 19 6.44 20.70 -5.42
CA TYR A 19 6.32 21.74 -6.45
C TYR A 19 7.56 21.82 -7.34
N LEU A 20 8.75 21.92 -6.73
CA LEU A 20 10.01 22.01 -7.46
C LEU A 20 10.18 20.86 -8.47
N ASN A 21 9.92 19.64 -8.06
CA ASN A 21 10.03 18.46 -8.92
C ASN A 21 8.83 18.33 -9.89
N GLY A 22 7.65 18.84 -9.52
CA GLY A 22 6.46 18.87 -10.36
C GLY A 22 6.62 19.75 -11.60
N LEU A 23 7.45 20.79 -11.53
CA LEU A 23 7.74 21.67 -12.66
C LEU A 23 8.39 20.95 -13.86
N ALA A 24 9.01 19.81 -13.64
CA ALA A 24 9.57 19.01 -14.71
C ALA A 24 8.49 18.33 -15.60
N GLY A 25 7.24 18.26 -15.12
CA GLY A 25 6.13 17.60 -15.84
C GLY A 25 6.21 16.08 -15.89
N GLU A 26 7.20 15.48 -15.24
CA GLU A 26 7.43 14.02 -15.27
C GLU A 26 6.68 13.26 -14.17
N GLY A 27 6.06 13.98 -13.24
CA GLY A 27 5.25 13.44 -12.14
C GLY A 27 5.98 13.24 -10.84
N VAL A 28 5.28 13.61 -9.78
CA VAL A 28 5.72 13.48 -8.39
C VAL A 28 4.74 12.56 -7.66
N HIS A 29 5.27 11.54 -6.99
CA HIS A 29 4.48 10.70 -6.10
C HIS A 29 4.68 11.15 -4.65
N VAL A 30 3.59 11.44 -3.94
CA VAL A 30 3.58 11.71 -2.50
C VAL A 30 2.95 10.51 -1.81
N ILE A 31 3.79 9.77 -1.09
CA ILE A 31 3.46 8.46 -0.52
C ILE A 31 3.24 8.61 0.97
N THR A 32 2.14 8.09 1.48
CA THR A 32 1.79 8.09 2.89
C THR A 32 1.33 6.70 3.36
N VAL A 33 1.09 6.54 4.66
CA VAL A 33 0.82 5.23 5.28
C VAL A 33 -0.64 4.77 5.18
N ASN A 34 -1.59 5.69 5.00
CA ASN A 34 -3.01 5.33 4.93
C ASN A 34 -3.81 6.23 3.98
N ASP A 35 -4.94 5.71 3.54
CA ASP A 35 -5.83 6.35 2.57
C ASP A 35 -6.49 7.63 3.08
N TYR A 36 -6.73 7.73 4.39
CA TYR A 36 -7.26 8.95 4.99
C TYR A 36 -6.28 10.12 4.83
N LEU A 37 -5.01 9.90 5.15
CA LEU A 37 -3.96 10.91 4.99
C LEU A 37 -3.76 11.27 3.51
N ALA A 38 -3.70 10.27 2.64
CA ALA A 38 -3.54 10.49 1.21
C ALA A 38 -4.65 11.40 0.64
N LYS A 39 -5.91 11.10 0.97
CA LYS A 39 -7.07 11.89 0.54
C LYS A 39 -7.07 13.28 1.16
N ARG A 40 -6.92 13.37 2.49
CA ARG A 40 -6.93 14.63 3.23
C ARG A 40 -5.84 15.58 2.72
N ASP A 41 -4.61 15.11 2.62
CA ASP A 41 -3.47 15.95 2.29
C ASP A 41 -3.49 16.36 0.81
N SER A 42 -3.95 15.47 -0.08
CA SER A 42 -4.17 15.82 -1.48
C SER A 42 -5.19 16.95 -1.63
N GLU A 43 -6.30 16.89 -0.91
CA GLU A 43 -7.35 17.91 -0.98
C GLU A 43 -6.94 19.22 -0.30
N TRP A 44 -6.25 19.13 0.81
CA TRP A 44 -5.82 20.30 1.57
C TRP A 44 -4.72 21.07 0.86
N MET A 45 -3.77 20.38 0.21
CA MET A 45 -2.66 21.02 -0.50
C MET A 45 -2.98 21.33 -1.97
N ALA A 46 -4.01 20.72 -2.55
CA ALA A 46 -4.40 20.96 -3.94
C ALA A 46 -4.57 22.45 -4.29
N PRO A 47 -5.20 23.32 -3.47
CA PRO A 47 -5.33 24.73 -3.80
C PRO A 47 -4.00 25.45 -4.03
N ILE A 48 -2.94 25.08 -3.28
CA ILE A 48 -1.60 25.66 -3.44
C ILE A 48 -1.02 25.27 -4.80
N PHE A 49 -1.04 23.99 -5.13
CA PHE A 49 -0.50 23.49 -6.39
C PHE A 49 -1.27 23.98 -7.60
N GLN A 50 -2.60 24.00 -7.51
CA GLN A 50 -3.47 24.52 -8.58
C GLN A 50 -3.27 26.00 -8.81
N PHE A 51 -3.10 26.81 -7.75
CA PHE A 51 -2.74 28.22 -7.87
C PHE A 51 -1.41 28.42 -8.60
N LEU A 52 -0.47 27.51 -8.39
CA LEU A 52 0.84 27.50 -9.06
C LEU A 52 0.85 26.81 -10.43
N GLY A 53 -0.33 26.40 -10.93
CA GLY A 53 -0.50 25.83 -12.28
C GLY A 53 -0.24 24.34 -12.38
N LEU A 54 -0.11 23.60 -11.26
CA LEU A 54 0.08 22.15 -11.26
C LEU A 54 -1.22 21.40 -10.96
N SER A 55 -1.40 20.27 -11.61
CA SER A 55 -2.49 19.33 -11.36
C SER A 55 -2.17 18.39 -10.21
N VAL A 56 -3.19 18.07 -9.40
CA VAL A 56 -3.06 17.18 -8.23
C VAL A 56 -4.20 16.19 -8.20
N ASP A 57 -3.91 14.94 -7.91
CA ASP A 57 -4.94 13.92 -7.66
C ASP A 57 -4.46 12.88 -6.65
N CYS A 58 -5.38 11.99 -6.23
CA CYS A 58 -5.11 10.92 -5.26
C CYS A 58 -5.65 9.59 -5.78
N ILE A 59 -4.75 8.60 -5.93
CA ILE A 59 -5.10 7.27 -6.46
C ILE A 59 -6.03 6.47 -5.54
N ASP A 60 -5.96 6.69 -4.24
CA ASP A 60 -6.81 6.02 -3.24
C ASP A 60 -8.30 6.39 -3.34
N LYS A 61 -8.66 7.35 -4.19
CA LYS A 61 -10.05 7.71 -4.50
C LYS A 61 -10.69 6.80 -5.53
N TYR A 62 -9.90 6.04 -6.28
CA TYR A 62 -10.35 5.35 -7.48
C TYR A 62 -10.06 3.86 -7.44
N GLN A 63 -10.92 3.11 -8.12
CA GLN A 63 -10.74 1.66 -8.25
C GLN A 63 -9.51 1.34 -9.13
N PRO A 64 -8.81 0.23 -8.86
CA PRO A 64 -7.74 -0.25 -9.72
C PRO A 64 -8.18 -0.36 -11.18
N HIS A 65 -7.30 0.01 -12.11
CA HIS A 65 -7.55 0.00 -13.57
C HIS A 65 -8.73 0.87 -14.05
N SER A 66 -9.28 1.74 -13.21
CA SER A 66 -10.31 2.68 -13.68
C SER A 66 -9.70 3.80 -14.54
N PRO A 67 -10.47 4.38 -15.49
CA PRO A 67 -10.00 5.52 -16.28
C PRO A 67 -9.59 6.72 -15.41
N GLU A 68 -10.27 6.91 -14.28
CA GLU A 68 -9.97 7.96 -13.32
C GLU A 68 -8.61 7.74 -12.66
N ARG A 69 -8.27 6.47 -12.34
CA ARG A 69 -6.96 6.12 -11.77
C ARG A 69 -5.83 6.36 -12.78
N PHE A 70 -6.05 6.01 -14.03
CA PHE A 70 -5.13 6.38 -15.13
C PHE A 70 -4.91 7.89 -15.21
N LYS A 71 -5.98 8.68 -15.09
CA LYS A 71 -5.90 10.14 -15.09
C LYS A 71 -5.14 10.66 -13.86
N ALA A 72 -5.37 10.09 -12.69
CA ALA A 72 -4.69 10.47 -11.46
C ALA A 72 -3.17 10.32 -11.56
N TYR A 73 -2.68 9.23 -12.15
CA TYR A 73 -1.24 9.05 -12.40
C TYR A 73 -0.65 10.03 -13.43
N ARG A 74 -1.47 10.69 -14.23
CA ARG A 74 -1.05 11.70 -15.20
C ARG A 74 -1.04 13.12 -14.63
N SER A 75 -1.50 13.30 -13.39
CA SER A 75 -1.35 14.58 -12.68
C SER A 75 0.11 14.88 -12.41
N ASP A 76 0.45 16.15 -12.27
CA ASP A 76 1.82 16.57 -11.92
C ASP A 76 2.22 16.07 -10.54
N ILE A 77 1.25 16.03 -9.61
CA ILE A 77 1.43 15.51 -8.27
C ILE A 77 0.35 14.47 -7.98
N THR A 78 0.78 13.26 -7.66
CA THR A 78 -0.08 12.11 -7.35
C THR A 78 0.13 11.68 -5.92
N TYR A 79 -0.91 11.80 -5.10
CA TYR A 79 -0.94 11.27 -3.74
C TYR A 79 -1.43 9.83 -3.72
N GLY A 80 -0.95 9.05 -2.76
CA GLY A 80 -1.44 7.70 -2.53
C GLY A 80 -0.74 6.99 -1.39
N THR A 81 -1.28 5.83 -1.01
CA THR A 81 -0.65 4.97 -0.02
C THR A 81 0.47 4.14 -0.64
N ASN A 82 1.45 3.77 0.18
CA ASN A 82 2.53 2.86 -0.20
C ASN A 82 2.00 1.57 -0.83
N ASN A 83 0.95 1.00 -0.24
CA ASN A 83 0.34 -0.24 -0.71
C ASN A 83 -0.30 -0.09 -2.10
N GLU A 84 -1.06 0.98 -2.33
CA GLU A 84 -1.72 1.21 -3.62
C GLU A 84 -0.72 1.47 -4.75
N PHE A 85 0.32 2.26 -4.52
CA PHE A 85 1.43 2.40 -5.47
C PHE A 85 2.12 1.06 -5.76
N GLY A 86 2.37 0.28 -4.72
CA GLY A 86 3.00 -1.03 -4.86
C GLY A 86 2.11 -2.05 -5.58
N PHE A 87 0.81 -2.09 -5.29
CA PHE A 87 -0.12 -2.97 -5.99
C PHE A 87 -0.27 -2.59 -7.46
N ASP A 88 -0.33 -1.30 -7.78
CA ASP A 88 -0.38 -0.88 -9.18
C ASP A 88 0.91 -1.23 -9.93
N TYR A 89 2.06 -1.06 -9.29
CA TYR A 89 3.34 -1.50 -9.86
C TYR A 89 3.35 -3.01 -10.16
N LEU A 90 2.83 -3.83 -9.24
CA LEU A 90 2.74 -5.27 -9.47
C LEU A 90 1.76 -5.62 -10.61
N ARG A 91 0.60 -4.95 -10.69
CA ARG A 91 -0.37 -5.13 -11.77
C ARG A 91 0.22 -4.73 -13.12
N ASP A 92 0.93 -3.62 -13.17
CA ASP A 92 1.61 -3.14 -14.37
C ASP A 92 2.67 -4.15 -14.86
N ASN A 93 3.43 -4.77 -13.94
CA ASN A 93 4.39 -5.81 -14.30
C ASN A 93 3.74 -7.13 -14.78
N MET A 94 2.45 -7.33 -14.51
CA MET A 94 1.68 -8.47 -15.03
C MET A 94 0.94 -8.16 -16.32
N SER A 95 0.96 -6.90 -16.76
CA SER A 95 0.29 -6.44 -17.97
C SER A 95 0.94 -7.01 -19.23
N HIS A 96 0.11 -7.37 -20.21
CA HIS A 96 0.57 -7.89 -21.50
C HIS A 96 0.78 -6.80 -22.56
N SER A 97 0.24 -5.60 -22.33
CA SER A 97 0.35 -4.48 -23.26
C SER A 97 0.81 -3.21 -22.56
N PRO A 98 1.70 -2.42 -23.19
CA PRO A 98 2.08 -1.12 -22.66
C PRO A 98 0.90 -0.13 -22.51
N THR A 99 -0.19 -0.34 -23.23
CA THR A 99 -1.41 0.50 -23.12
C THR A 99 -2.17 0.29 -21.83
N ASP A 100 -1.94 -0.83 -21.16
CA ASP A 100 -2.63 -1.21 -19.92
C ASP A 100 -1.88 -0.74 -18.68
N LEU A 101 -0.69 -0.18 -18.86
CA LEU A 101 0.12 0.35 -17.76
C LEU A 101 -0.52 1.59 -17.16
N VAL A 102 -0.86 1.53 -15.90
CA VAL A 102 -1.48 2.61 -15.15
C VAL A 102 -0.44 3.67 -14.78
N GLN A 103 0.71 3.21 -14.30
CA GLN A 103 1.81 4.09 -13.91
C GLN A 103 2.60 4.54 -15.14
N ARG A 104 3.13 5.76 -15.07
CA ARG A 104 4.14 6.25 -16.01
C ARG A 104 5.54 6.01 -15.43
N LYS A 105 6.59 6.35 -16.17
CA LYS A 105 7.96 6.30 -15.70
C LYS A 105 8.10 7.06 -14.37
N HIS A 106 8.74 6.43 -13.40
CA HIS A 106 8.99 7.04 -12.11
C HIS A 106 10.05 8.13 -12.23
N HIS A 107 9.76 9.30 -11.69
CA HIS A 107 10.67 10.45 -11.69
C HIS A 107 11.09 10.84 -10.27
N PHE A 108 10.12 11.25 -9.45
CA PHE A 108 10.38 11.66 -8.07
C PHE A 108 9.33 11.10 -7.12
N ALA A 109 9.76 10.61 -5.97
CA ALA A 109 8.88 10.16 -4.91
C ALA A 109 9.29 10.79 -3.58
N MET A 110 8.30 11.25 -2.84
CA MET A 110 8.45 11.71 -1.46
C MET A 110 7.65 10.77 -0.56
N VAL A 111 8.31 10.21 0.44
CA VAL A 111 7.70 9.27 1.39
C VAL A 111 7.53 9.98 2.73
N ASP A 112 6.29 10.15 3.16
CA ASP A 112 5.95 10.61 4.51
C ASP A 112 5.84 9.40 5.45
N GLU A 113 6.09 9.62 6.75
CA GLU A 113 6.13 8.54 7.76
C GLU A 113 7.07 7.39 7.31
N VAL A 114 8.29 7.75 6.90
CA VAL A 114 9.26 6.85 6.25
C VAL A 114 9.65 5.66 7.12
N ASP A 115 9.65 5.81 8.44
CA ASP A 115 9.87 4.74 9.42
C ASP A 115 8.77 3.68 9.34
N SER A 116 7.50 4.10 9.28
CA SER A 116 6.39 3.17 9.10
C SER A 116 6.47 2.47 7.74
N VAL A 117 6.68 3.22 6.65
CA VAL A 117 6.68 2.69 5.28
C VAL A 117 7.88 1.78 4.99
N LEU A 118 9.09 2.20 5.35
CA LEU A 118 10.33 1.51 4.94
C LEU A 118 10.94 0.62 6.03
N ILE A 119 10.47 0.70 7.27
CA ILE A 119 10.96 -0.12 8.38
C ILE A 119 9.87 -1.06 8.88
N ASP A 120 8.76 -0.55 9.39
CA ASP A 120 7.72 -1.37 10.02
C ASP A 120 6.99 -2.24 9.00
N ASP A 121 6.55 -1.65 7.89
CA ASP A 121 5.82 -2.35 6.83
C ASP A 121 6.74 -3.04 5.81
N ALA A 122 8.04 -2.81 5.87
CA ALA A 122 9.00 -3.33 4.89
C ALA A 122 9.01 -4.87 4.75
N ARG A 123 8.56 -5.59 5.77
CA ARG A 123 8.44 -7.05 5.78
C ARG A 123 7.06 -7.56 5.39
N THR A 124 6.09 -6.69 5.23
CA THR A 124 4.73 -7.08 4.84
C THR A 124 4.68 -7.27 3.33
N PRO A 125 4.50 -8.51 2.83
CA PRO A 125 4.50 -8.74 1.39
C PRO A 125 3.22 -8.19 0.77
N LEU A 126 3.35 -7.54 -0.38
CA LEU A 126 2.22 -7.21 -1.24
C LEU A 126 1.85 -8.46 -2.05
N ILE A 127 0.69 -9.03 -1.80
CA ILE A 127 0.25 -10.25 -2.46
C ILE A 127 -0.99 -9.96 -3.30
N ILE A 128 -0.89 -10.18 -4.61
CA ILE A 128 -2.03 -10.21 -5.50
C ILE A 128 -2.50 -11.66 -5.61
N SER A 129 -3.71 -11.93 -5.08
CA SER A 129 -4.34 -13.23 -5.20
C SER A 129 -5.72 -13.08 -5.86
N GLY A 130 -6.04 -14.01 -6.75
CA GLY A 130 -7.36 -14.12 -7.35
C GLY A 130 -8.08 -15.38 -6.85
N PRO A 131 -9.41 -15.45 -6.96
CA PRO A 131 -10.14 -16.69 -6.71
C PRO A 131 -9.66 -17.75 -7.69
N ILE A 132 -9.12 -18.83 -7.16
CA ILE A 132 -8.83 -20.02 -7.96
C ILE A 132 -10.16 -20.73 -8.19
N ALA A 133 -10.48 -21.05 -9.45
CA ALA A 133 -11.61 -21.93 -9.75
C ALA A 133 -11.45 -23.20 -8.92
N LYS A 134 -12.50 -23.58 -8.18
CA LYS A 134 -12.50 -24.80 -7.39
C LYS A 134 -12.27 -25.96 -8.37
N GLY A 135 -11.06 -26.46 -8.44
CA GLY A 135 -10.79 -27.71 -9.13
C GLY A 135 -11.47 -28.83 -8.37
N ASP A 136 -12.03 -29.82 -9.10
CA ASP A 136 -12.71 -30.97 -8.54
C ASP A 136 -11.80 -31.86 -7.64
N GLN A 137 -10.53 -31.48 -7.47
CA GLN A 137 -9.51 -32.20 -6.69
C GLN A 137 -9.21 -31.60 -5.33
N GLN A 138 -10.02 -30.68 -4.83
CA GLN A 138 -9.77 -30.11 -3.50
C GLN A 138 -10.24 -31.08 -2.40
N GLU A 139 -9.31 -31.84 -1.86
CA GLU A 139 -9.52 -32.79 -0.75
C GLU A 139 -9.79 -32.12 0.62
N PHE A 140 -10.06 -30.83 0.67
CA PHE A 140 -10.27 -30.11 1.93
C PHE A 140 -11.34 -30.74 2.82
N HIS A 141 -12.47 -31.14 2.24
CA HIS A 141 -13.56 -31.75 3.00
C HIS A 141 -13.20 -33.13 3.52
N ALA A 142 -12.41 -33.91 2.76
CA ALA A 142 -11.95 -35.20 3.19
C ALA A 142 -10.83 -35.16 4.23
N LEU A 143 -9.92 -34.17 4.11
CA LEU A 143 -8.78 -34.01 4.99
C LEU A 143 -9.11 -33.26 6.29
N LYS A 144 -10.09 -32.34 6.26
CA LYS A 144 -10.46 -31.52 7.42
C LYS A 144 -10.69 -32.31 8.72
N PRO A 145 -11.46 -33.42 8.73
CA PRO A 145 -11.66 -34.20 9.96
C PRO A 145 -10.38 -34.82 10.51
N ARG A 146 -9.46 -35.21 9.64
CA ARG A 146 -8.17 -35.79 10.04
C ARG A 146 -7.27 -34.74 10.67
N ILE A 147 -7.20 -33.56 10.06
CA ILE A 147 -6.41 -32.40 10.55
C ILE A 147 -6.98 -31.93 11.89
N GLN A 148 -8.31 -31.86 12.03
CA GLN A 148 -8.93 -31.48 13.28
C GLN A 148 -8.56 -32.43 14.42
N ARG A 149 -8.65 -33.75 14.19
CA ARG A 149 -8.23 -34.76 15.18
C ARG A 149 -6.77 -34.62 15.60
N LEU A 150 -5.90 -34.34 14.63
CA LEU A 150 -4.48 -34.12 14.90
C LEU A 150 -4.25 -32.88 15.74
N ALA A 151 -4.90 -31.77 15.40
CA ALA A 151 -4.80 -30.52 16.16
C ALA A 151 -5.36 -30.66 17.60
N GLU A 152 -6.47 -31.36 17.77
CA GLU A 152 -7.05 -31.67 19.08
C GLU A 152 -6.13 -32.54 19.92
N ALA A 153 -5.53 -33.58 19.33
CA ALA A 153 -4.57 -34.45 20.00
C ALA A 153 -3.33 -33.67 20.45
N GLN A 154 -2.79 -32.84 19.59
CA GLN A 154 -1.66 -31.97 19.91
C GLN A 154 -2.00 -31.00 21.04
N LYS A 155 -3.16 -30.33 20.98
CA LYS A 155 -3.61 -29.41 22.03
C LYS A 155 -3.73 -30.10 23.40
N ARG A 156 -4.28 -31.33 23.42
CA ARG A 156 -4.41 -32.13 24.65
C ARG A 156 -3.05 -32.44 25.26
N ILE A 157 -2.12 -32.95 24.41
CA ILE A 157 -0.76 -33.30 24.88
C ILE A 157 -0.02 -32.06 25.39
N SER A 158 -0.06 -30.95 24.62
CA SER A 158 0.58 -29.69 25.04
C SER A 158 0.01 -29.17 26.35
N SER A 159 -1.31 -29.24 26.53
CA SER A 159 -1.97 -28.85 27.80
C SER A 159 -1.56 -29.76 28.97
N GLN A 160 -1.39 -31.05 28.73
CA GLN A 160 -0.92 -31.99 29.73
C GLN A 160 0.51 -31.65 30.19
N PHE A 161 1.45 -31.49 29.24
CA PHE A 161 2.82 -31.08 29.55
C PHE A 161 2.88 -29.74 30.31
N LEU A 162 2.06 -28.77 29.89
CA LEU A 162 1.99 -27.48 30.58
C LEU A 162 1.51 -27.64 32.05
N ASN A 163 0.50 -28.47 32.27
CA ASN A 163 -0.01 -28.73 33.61
C ASN A 163 1.00 -29.48 34.46
N ASP A 164 1.73 -30.45 33.88
CA ASP A 164 2.76 -31.18 34.61
C ASP A 164 3.96 -30.27 34.93
N ALA A 165 4.36 -29.39 34.04
CA ALA A 165 5.40 -28.40 34.31
C ALA A 165 4.99 -27.42 35.42
N LYS A 166 3.72 -26.98 35.47
CA LYS A 166 3.20 -26.11 36.52
C LYS A 166 3.16 -26.76 37.91
N LYS A 167 3.18 -28.10 38.01
CA LYS A 167 3.23 -28.81 39.29
C LYS A 167 4.67 -28.94 39.81
N LEU A 168 5.66 -28.71 38.96
CA LEU A 168 7.08 -28.82 39.27
C LEU A 168 7.70 -27.48 39.71
N ILE A 169 6.96 -26.38 39.56
CA ILE A 169 7.29 -25.03 40.01
C ILE A 169 6.51 -24.72 41.29
#